data_9ba07b97bad0d6527bc3835255070bdf
#
_entry.id   9ba07b97bad0d6527bc3835255070bdf
#
_cell.length_a   1.000
_cell.length_b   1.000
_cell.length_c   1.000
_cell.angle_alpha   90.00
_cell.angle_beta   90.00
_cell.angle_gamma   90.00
#
_symmetry.space_group_name_H-M   'P 1'
#
loop_
_entity.id
_entity.type
_entity.pdbx_description
1 polymer ?
#
loop_
_entity_poly.entity_id
_entity_poly.type
_entity_poly.pdbx_seq_one_letter_code
_entity_poly.pdbx_strand_id
1 'polypeptide(L)'
;MRRSVAGIALGITITVAAPLSVAQADTGSSSLSGGTGSSSLSGGGGLPPYSQWITEVQTVAAQAKDYLAGRLPGATRPAIVLDIDNTSLETQYNPGPLTPAIAPILQLVQWAKSQGAAIIFVTGRPSLMNLYTQTNLTAVDYPVDGLYGSPLTTLSAGSAGLEEYKTNARIDIEGDGYTIVANIGNSPSDLAGGHAEKTFKLPDYNGKLS
;
A
#
# COMPACT_ATOMS: atom_id res chain seq x y z
N MET A 1 44.21 -39.72 -6.98
CA MET A 1 44.69 -38.43 -7.54
C MET A 1 43.81 -37.30 -6.98
N ARG A 2 44.34 -36.55 -6.03
CA ARG A 2 43.65 -35.41 -5.42
C ARG A 2 44.05 -34.14 -6.16
N ARG A 3 43.14 -33.37 -6.67
CA ARG A 3 43.39 -32.03 -7.21
C ARG A 3 42.82 -30.98 -6.25
N SER A 4 43.73 -30.24 -5.63
CA SER A 4 43.40 -29.05 -4.84
C SER A 4 43.09 -27.89 -5.77
N VAL A 5 42.02 -27.15 -5.50
CA VAL A 5 41.70 -25.86 -6.14
C VAL A 5 41.87 -24.77 -5.10
N ALA A 6 42.84 -23.88 -5.35
CA ALA A 6 43.10 -22.71 -4.52
C ALA A 6 42.03 -21.64 -4.79
N GLY A 7 41.36 -21.17 -3.74
CA GLY A 7 40.44 -20.02 -3.81
C GLY A 7 41.18 -18.71 -3.64
N ILE A 8 40.97 -17.77 -4.55
CA ILE A 8 41.47 -16.39 -4.47
C ILE A 8 40.36 -15.57 -3.78
N ALA A 9 40.68 -15.02 -2.60
CA ALA A 9 39.84 -14.07 -1.90
C ALA A 9 40.17 -12.66 -2.42
N LEU A 10 39.18 -12.00 -3.02
CA LEU A 10 39.25 -10.60 -3.43
C LEU A 10 38.70 -9.73 -2.30
N GLY A 11 39.57 -9.03 -1.59
CA GLY A 11 39.18 -8.09 -0.54
C GLY A 11 38.67 -6.77 -1.14
N ILE A 12 37.47 -6.39 -0.82
CA ILE A 12 36.91 -5.08 -1.13
C ILE A 12 37.05 -4.21 0.12
N THR A 13 37.90 -3.20 0.04
CA THR A 13 38.03 -2.14 1.05
C THR A 13 36.97 -1.08 0.81
N ILE A 14 36.03 -0.92 1.77
CA ILE A 14 35.04 0.14 1.76
C ILE A 14 35.62 1.35 2.49
N THR A 15 35.85 2.45 1.77
CA THR A 15 36.28 3.72 2.35
C THR A 15 35.02 4.48 2.82
N VAL A 16 34.89 4.67 4.13
CA VAL A 16 33.84 5.49 4.74
C VAL A 16 34.26 6.96 4.68
N ALA A 17 33.53 7.79 3.95
CA ALA A 17 33.72 9.24 3.96
C ALA A 17 32.86 9.84 5.09
N ALA A 18 33.50 10.62 5.96
CA ALA A 18 32.84 11.35 7.03
C ALA A 18 32.13 12.60 6.51
N PRO A 19 30.99 13.03 7.10
CA PRO A 19 30.32 14.26 6.69
C PRO A 19 31.03 15.49 7.23
N LEU A 20 31.21 16.50 6.36
CA LEU A 20 31.69 17.83 6.69
C LEU A 20 30.59 18.62 7.43
N SER A 21 30.89 19.05 8.64
CA SER A 21 30.09 19.98 9.41
C SER A 21 30.22 21.39 8.82
N VAL A 22 29.12 22.00 8.42
CA VAL A 22 29.07 23.43 8.07
C VAL A 22 28.64 24.23 9.29
N ALA A 23 29.49 25.14 9.72
CA ALA A 23 29.26 26.06 10.83
C ALA A 23 28.20 27.10 10.45
N GLN A 24 27.26 27.32 11.35
CA GLN A 24 26.21 28.32 11.29
C GLN A 24 26.76 29.64 11.83
N ALA A 25 26.63 30.70 11.06
CA ALA A 25 26.89 32.08 11.54
C ALA A 25 25.58 32.68 12.00
N ASP A 26 25.53 33.02 13.28
CA ASP A 26 24.50 33.86 13.89
C ASP A 26 24.66 35.31 13.43
N THR A 27 23.58 35.93 12.94
CA THR A 27 23.41 37.39 13.04
C THR A 27 21.98 37.68 13.44
N GLY A 28 21.83 38.18 14.66
CA GLY A 28 20.58 38.60 15.22
C GLY A 28 20.04 39.90 14.62
N SER A 29 18.75 40.05 14.70
CA SER A 29 18.09 41.29 15.12
C SER A 29 16.60 41.07 15.34
N SER A 30 16.19 41.50 16.49
CA SER A 30 14.87 41.58 17.07
C SER A 30 13.91 42.47 16.31
N SER A 31 12.64 42.05 16.20
CA SER A 31 11.50 42.92 16.42
C SER A 31 10.23 42.14 16.75
N LEU A 32 9.67 42.50 17.88
CA LEU A 32 8.37 42.09 18.39
C LEU A 32 7.25 42.54 17.45
N SER A 33 6.36 41.60 17.09
CA SER A 33 4.99 41.96 16.75
C SER A 33 4.10 40.75 17.11
N GLY A 34 3.27 40.97 18.13
CA GLY A 34 2.25 40.02 18.55
C GLY A 34 1.23 39.83 17.42
N GLY A 35 1.10 38.56 17.01
CA GLY A 35 0.03 38.10 16.17
C GLY A 35 -0.58 36.89 16.85
N THR A 36 -1.74 37.04 17.46
CA THR A 36 -2.62 36.00 17.89
C THR A 36 -2.91 35.11 16.68
N GLY A 37 -2.17 34.02 16.57
CA GLY A 37 -2.45 32.99 15.57
C GLY A 37 -3.75 32.30 15.92
N SER A 38 -4.86 32.84 15.46
CA SER A 38 -6.10 32.08 15.33
C SER A 38 -5.79 30.90 14.41
N SER A 39 -5.66 29.71 14.99
CA SER A 39 -5.82 28.48 14.26
C SER A 39 -7.23 28.47 13.70
N SER A 40 -7.39 29.00 12.50
CA SER A 40 -8.60 28.85 11.72
C SER A 40 -8.78 27.35 11.47
N LEU A 41 -9.64 26.73 12.24
CA LEU A 41 -10.35 25.53 11.86
C LEU A 41 -11.17 25.87 10.61
N SER A 42 -10.51 25.96 9.46
CA SER A 42 -11.20 26.03 8.20
C SER A 42 -11.79 24.66 7.95
N GLY A 43 -13.04 24.48 8.37
CA GLY A 43 -13.92 23.41 7.98
C GLY A 43 -14.23 23.45 6.48
N GLY A 44 -13.21 23.57 5.66
CA GLY A 44 -13.28 23.41 4.21
C GLY A 44 -13.22 21.93 3.88
N GLY A 45 -14.27 21.41 3.22
CA GLY A 45 -14.45 19.98 2.90
C GLY A 45 -13.41 19.35 1.96
N GLY A 46 -12.14 19.75 2.02
CA GLY A 46 -11.02 19.19 1.28
C GLY A 46 -10.43 17.93 1.91
N LEU A 47 -9.52 17.30 1.17
CA LEU A 47 -8.66 16.23 1.71
C LEU A 47 -7.66 16.84 2.72
N PRO A 48 -7.22 16.06 3.72
CA PRO A 48 -6.13 16.50 4.60
C PRO A 48 -4.81 16.62 3.82
N PRO A 49 -3.79 17.26 4.41
CA PRO A 49 -2.47 17.27 3.83
C PRO A 49 -1.94 15.87 3.55
N TYR A 50 -1.21 15.68 2.46
CA TYR A 50 -0.61 14.39 2.07
C TYR A 50 0.19 13.75 3.22
N SER A 51 0.98 14.55 3.95
CA SER A 51 1.78 14.07 5.09
C SER A 51 0.94 13.47 6.22
N GLN A 52 -0.25 14.02 6.47
CA GLN A 52 -1.18 13.47 7.45
C GLN A 52 -1.73 12.12 6.97
N TRP A 53 -2.23 12.08 5.73
CA TRP A 53 -2.76 10.84 5.14
C TRP A 53 -1.73 9.71 5.17
N ILE A 54 -0.49 9.97 4.72
CA ILE A 54 0.57 8.96 4.71
C ILE A 54 0.92 8.46 6.13
N THR A 55 0.89 9.33 7.14
CA THR A 55 1.12 8.94 8.54
C THR A 55 0.01 8.02 9.05
N GLU A 56 -1.24 8.31 8.71
CA GLU A 56 -2.38 7.47 9.08
C GLU A 56 -2.31 6.11 8.36
N VAL A 57 -1.97 6.09 7.05
CA VAL A 57 -1.75 4.85 6.30
C VAL A 57 -0.61 4.03 6.90
N GLN A 58 0.50 4.66 7.27
CA GLN A 58 1.64 3.97 7.89
C GLN A 58 1.25 3.30 9.21
N THR A 59 0.37 3.94 10.00
CA THR A 59 -0.14 3.35 11.24
C THR A 59 -0.90 2.06 10.98
N VAL A 60 -1.78 2.04 9.97
CA VAL A 60 -2.53 0.84 9.61
C VAL A 60 -1.61 -0.23 9.00
N ALA A 61 -0.64 0.16 8.17
CA ALA A 61 0.34 -0.76 7.61
C ALA A 61 1.21 -1.43 8.69
N ALA A 62 1.59 -0.69 9.74
CA ALA A 62 2.30 -1.26 10.88
C ALA A 62 1.46 -2.29 11.64
N GLN A 63 0.18 -1.97 11.93
CA GLN A 63 -0.76 -2.91 12.56
C GLN A 63 -0.95 -4.18 11.71
N ALA A 64 -1.05 -4.03 10.38
CA ALA A 64 -1.16 -5.17 9.47
C ALA A 64 0.13 -6.02 9.50
N LYS A 65 1.30 -5.39 9.50
CA LYS A 65 2.59 -6.09 9.58
C LYS A 65 2.73 -6.88 10.87
N ASP A 66 2.38 -6.29 12.02
CA ASP A 66 2.44 -6.96 13.33
C ASP A 66 1.52 -8.19 13.36
N TYR A 67 0.31 -8.08 12.85
CA TYR A 67 -0.61 -9.20 12.72
C TYR A 67 -0.04 -10.30 11.80
N LEU A 68 0.42 -9.92 10.61
CA LEU A 68 0.94 -10.84 9.61
C LEU A 68 2.23 -11.54 10.08
N ALA A 69 3.06 -10.88 10.86
CA ALA A 69 4.28 -11.48 11.43
C ALA A 69 3.95 -12.69 12.34
N GLY A 70 2.84 -12.64 13.05
CA GLY A 70 2.36 -13.77 13.85
C GLY A 70 1.56 -14.80 13.04
N ARG A 71 0.90 -14.36 11.96
CA ARG A 71 -0.05 -15.22 11.24
C ARG A 71 0.56 -15.98 10.05
N LEU A 72 1.52 -15.37 9.32
CA LEU A 72 2.13 -15.98 8.14
C LEU A 72 2.91 -17.26 8.46
N PRO A 73 3.67 -17.37 9.56
CA PRO A 73 4.28 -18.64 9.95
C PRO A 73 3.19 -19.71 10.17
N GLY A 74 3.26 -20.78 9.41
CA GLY A 74 2.30 -21.89 9.47
C GLY A 74 0.99 -21.68 8.69
N ALA A 75 0.84 -20.59 7.95
CA ALA A 75 -0.28 -20.42 7.04
C ALA A 75 -0.12 -21.26 5.78
N THR A 76 -1.19 -21.93 5.37
CA THR A 76 -1.22 -22.72 4.13
C THR A 76 -1.65 -21.83 2.97
N ARG A 77 -0.79 -21.68 1.95
CA ARG A 77 -1.04 -20.82 0.78
C ARG A 77 -1.61 -19.44 1.14
N PRO A 78 -0.93 -18.67 2.01
CA PRO A 78 -1.45 -17.38 2.46
C PRO A 78 -1.54 -16.39 1.31
N ALA A 79 -2.62 -15.60 1.28
CA ALA A 79 -2.80 -14.48 0.38
C ALA A 79 -3.14 -13.20 1.16
N ILE A 80 -2.66 -12.08 0.66
CA ILE A 80 -3.11 -10.74 1.06
C ILE A 80 -3.87 -10.17 -0.13
N VAL A 81 -5.12 -9.77 0.11
CA VAL A 81 -5.94 -9.08 -0.87
C VAL A 81 -5.87 -7.58 -0.63
N LEU A 82 -5.70 -6.81 -1.71
CA LEU A 82 -5.63 -5.36 -1.66
C LEU A 82 -6.53 -4.73 -2.73
N ASP A 83 -7.17 -3.63 -2.38
CA ASP A 83 -7.68 -2.69 -3.37
C ASP A 83 -6.54 -1.85 -3.97
N ILE A 84 -6.81 -1.09 -5.03
CA ILE A 84 -5.79 -0.33 -5.76
C ILE A 84 -5.87 1.16 -5.47
N ASP A 85 -6.99 1.80 -5.80
CA ASP A 85 -7.12 3.25 -5.77
C ASP A 85 -7.14 3.77 -4.32
N ASN A 86 -6.17 4.64 -3.99
CA ASN A 86 -5.96 5.16 -2.63
C ASN A 86 -5.75 4.09 -1.54
N THR A 87 -5.51 2.84 -1.96
CA THR A 87 -5.07 1.72 -1.12
C THR A 87 -3.64 1.33 -1.45
N SER A 88 -3.35 1.05 -2.71
CA SER A 88 -2.01 0.67 -3.19
C SER A 88 -1.36 1.77 -4.01
N LEU A 89 -2.14 2.55 -4.75
CA LEU A 89 -1.70 3.67 -5.58
C LEU A 89 -2.28 4.98 -5.09
N GLU A 90 -1.50 6.07 -5.18
CA GLU A 90 -1.84 7.42 -4.72
C GLU A 90 -2.78 8.16 -5.68
N THR A 91 -3.87 7.51 -6.10
CA THR A 91 -4.71 7.94 -7.21
C THR A 91 -5.29 9.33 -7.03
N GLN A 92 -5.64 9.72 -5.80
CA GLN A 92 -6.23 11.03 -5.52
C GLN A 92 -5.17 12.12 -5.25
N TYR A 93 -4.05 11.78 -4.63
CA TYR A 93 -3.02 12.75 -4.29
C TYR A 93 -2.03 13.00 -5.43
N ASN A 94 -1.68 11.97 -6.18
CA ASN A 94 -0.71 12.03 -7.27
C ASN A 94 -1.24 11.33 -8.53
N PRO A 95 -2.36 11.81 -9.12
CA PRO A 95 -2.93 11.21 -10.31
C PRO A 95 -1.99 11.34 -11.52
N GLY A 96 -1.91 10.31 -12.33
CA GLY A 96 -1.07 10.34 -13.53
C GLY A 96 -1.16 9.03 -14.33
N PRO A 97 -0.51 8.99 -15.51
CA PRO A 97 -0.48 7.78 -16.32
C PRO A 97 0.28 6.62 -15.63
N LEU A 98 1.24 6.94 -14.77
CA LEU A 98 1.87 6.03 -13.82
C LEU A 98 1.69 6.64 -12.43
N THR A 99 0.66 6.18 -11.72
CA THR A 99 0.36 6.62 -10.37
C THR A 99 1.37 6.01 -9.39
N PRO A 100 1.99 6.80 -8.51
CA PRO A 100 2.96 6.30 -7.53
C PRO A 100 2.36 5.27 -6.56
N ALA A 101 3.22 4.40 -6.03
CA ALA A 101 2.86 3.49 -4.95
C ALA A 101 2.69 4.24 -3.63
N ILE A 102 1.73 3.81 -2.82
CA ILE A 102 1.64 4.20 -1.42
C ILE A 102 2.75 3.47 -0.64
N ALA A 103 3.84 4.19 -0.37
CA ALA A 103 5.09 3.60 0.12
C ALA A 103 4.94 2.68 1.35
N PRO A 104 4.16 3.00 2.42
CA PRO A 104 3.98 2.08 3.54
C PRO A 104 3.31 0.76 3.14
N ILE A 105 2.38 0.78 2.20
CA ILE A 105 1.68 -0.42 1.71
C ILE A 105 2.62 -1.25 0.82
N LEU A 106 3.37 -0.60 -0.08
CA LEU A 106 4.37 -1.29 -0.90
C LEU A 106 5.39 -2.04 -0.03
N GLN A 107 5.95 -1.38 0.99
CA GLN A 107 6.90 -2.01 1.92
C GLN A 107 6.28 -3.19 2.67
N LEU A 108 5.03 -3.07 3.12
CA LEU A 108 4.28 -4.14 3.77
C LEU A 108 4.14 -5.36 2.86
N VAL A 109 3.69 -5.18 1.62
CA VAL A 109 3.42 -6.31 0.72
C VAL A 109 4.70 -6.94 0.18
N GLN A 110 5.76 -6.16 -0.07
CA GLN A 110 7.08 -6.70 -0.44
C GLN A 110 7.64 -7.58 0.69
N TRP A 111 7.54 -7.12 1.94
CA TRP A 111 7.91 -7.93 3.09
C TRP A 111 7.04 -9.19 3.19
N ALA A 112 5.72 -9.09 3.10
CA ALA A 112 4.81 -10.23 3.17
C ALA A 112 5.05 -11.23 2.04
N LYS A 113 5.35 -10.75 0.83
CA LYS A 113 5.78 -11.57 -0.31
C LYS A 113 7.04 -12.36 0.02
N SER A 114 8.02 -11.74 0.66
CA SER A 114 9.25 -12.43 1.11
C SER A 114 9.00 -13.50 2.18
N GLN A 115 7.87 -13.41 2.90
CA GLN A 115 7.40 -14.41 3.86
C GLN A 115 6.51 -15.49 3.21
N GLY A 116 6.36 -15.50 1.89
CA GLY A 116 5.64 -16.51 1.13
C GLY A 116 4.15 -16.21 0.88
N ALA A 117 3.66 -15.02 1.21
CA ALA A 117 2.29 -14.62 0.89
C ALA A 117 2.13 -14.32 -0.61
N ALA A 118 1.01 -14.72 -1.19
CA ALA A 118 0.56 -14.24 -2.49
C ALA A 118 -0.04 -12.83 -2.33
N ILE A 119 0.23 -11.95 -3.30
CA ILE A 119 -0.29 -10.58 -3.34
C ILE A 119 -1.29 -10.49 -4.47
N ILE A 120 -2.56 -10.31 -4.12
CA ILE A 120 -3.68 -10.35 -5.06
C ILE A 120 -4.46 -9.05 -4.97
N PHE A 121 -4.67 -8.43 -6.11
CA PHE A 121 -5.40 -7.16 -6.21
C PHE A 121 -6.85 -7.40 -6.65
N VAL A 122 -7.81 -6.78 -5.95
CA VAL A 122 -9.23 -6.79 -6.27
C VAL A 122 -9.73 -5.35 -6.34
N THR A 123 -10.04 -4.87 -7.52
CA THR A 123 -10.28 -3.45 -7.78
C THR A 123 -11.62 -3.18 -8.49
N GLY A 124 -12.20 -2.00 -8.22
CA GLY A 124 -13.33 -1.49 -8.99
C GLY A 124 -12.99 -1.04 -10.40
N ARG A 125 -11.70 -0.96 -10.77
CA ARG A 125 -11.30 -0.64 -12.15
C ARG A 125 -11.84 -1.70 -13.11
N PRO A 126 -12.35 -1.30 -14.28
CA PRO A 126 -12.85 -2.25 -15.28
C PRO A 126 -11.80 -3.27 -15.69
N SER A 127 -12.19 -4.54 -15.84
CA SER A 127 -11.30 -5.64 -16.22
C SER A 127 -10.62 -5.43 -17.59
N LEU A 128 -11.25 -4.68 -18.48
CA LEU A 128 -10.61 -4.29 -19.76
C LEU A 128 -9.36 -3.40 -19.57
N MET A 129 -9.19 -2.81 -18.39
CA MET A 129 -8.01 -2.02 -18.01
C MET A 129 -6.94 -2.85 -17.26
N ASN A 130 -7.12 -4.17 -17.09
CA ASN A 130 -6.21 -4.98 -16.30
C ASN A 130 -4.75 -4.89 -16.78
N LEU A 131 -4.51 -4.88 -18.10
CA LEU A 131 -3.14 -4.75 -18.63
C LEU A 131 -2.49 -3.42 -18.22
N TYR A 132 -3.22 -2.30 -18.34
CA TYR A 132 -2.75 -0.98 -17.89
C TYR A 132 -2.52 -0.95 -16.39
N THR A 133 -3.47 -1.47 -15.63
CA THR A 133 -3.41 -1.52 -14.15
C THR A 133 -2.22 -2.35 -13.67
N GLN A 134 -2.01 -3.53 -14.25
CA GLN A 134 -0.88 -4.39 -13.93
C GLN A 134 0.45 -3.72 -14.31
N THR A 135 0.51 -3.06 -15.46
CA THR A 135 1.70 -2.31 -15.88
C THR A 135 2.05 -1.22 -14.88
N ASN A 136 1.07 -0.45 -14.38
CA ASN A 136 1.33 0.55 -13.35
C ASN A 136 1.83 -0.07 -12.04
N LEU A 137 1.14 -1.12 -11.55
CA LEU A 137 1.54 -1.80 -10.31
C LEU A 137 2.99 -2.33 -10.38
N THR A 138 3.33 -2.99 -11.49
CA THR A 138 4.69 -3.54 -11.67
C THR A 138 5.74 -2.45 -11.87
N ALA A 139 5.40 -1.35 -12.54
CA ALA A 139 6.31 -0.21 -12.74
C ALA A 139 6.67 0.51 -11.43
N VAL A 140 5.84 0.36 -10.40
CA VAL A 140 6.09 0.90 -9.04
C VAL A 140 6.41 -0.20 -8.02
N ASP A 141 6.96 -1.32 -8.49
CA ASP A 141 7.55 -2.43 -7.74
C ASP A 141 6.57 -3.25 -6.88
N TYR A 142 5.26 -3.23 -7.18
CA TYR A 142 4.34 -4.18 -6.54
C TYR A 142 4.54 -5.59 -7.10
N PRO A 143 4.68 -6.63 -6.24
CA PRO A 143 4.51 -8.01 -6.67
C PRO A 143 3.03 -8.26 -6.98
N VAL A 144 2.73 -8.79 -8.17
CA VAL A 144 1.36 -9.07 -8.62
C VAL A 144 1.21 -10.56 -8.91
N ASP A 145 0.61 -11.30 -7.96
CA ASP A 145 0.32 -12.73 -8.14
C ASP A 145 -1.08 -12.96 -8.73
N GLY A 146 -1.98 -11.97 -8.60
CA GLY A 146 -3.30 -11.99 -9.19
C GLY A 146 -3.90 -10.58 -9.28
N LEU A 147 -4.78 -10.37 -10.27
CA LEU A 147 -5.48 -9.10 -10.49
C LEU A 147 -6.91 -9.37 -10.98
N TYR A 148 -7.87 -8.95 -10.18
CA TYR A 148 -9.31 -9.04 -10.42
C TYR A 148 -9.85 -7.61 -10.68
N GLY A 149 -10.07 -7.28 -11.94
CA GLY A 149 -10.76 -6.04 -12.36
C GLY A 149 -12.25 -6.27 -12.51
N SER A 150 -13.07 -5.27 -12.18
CA SER A 150 -14.52 -5.41 -12.17
C SER A 150 -15.11 -5.60 -13.58
N PRO A 151 -16.18 -6.40 -13.74
CA PRO A 151 -16.98 -6.41 -14.97
C PRO A 151 -17.59 -5.02 -15.23
N LEU A 152 -17.79 -4.66 -16.49
CA LEU A 152 -18.47 -3.39 -16.84
C LEU A 152 -19.88 -3.28 -16.27
N THR A 153 -20.55 -4.40 -16.06
CA THR A 153 -21.89 -4.47 -15.43
C THR A 153 -21.91 -3.98 -14.00
N THR A 154 -20.78 -4.04 -13.28
CA THR A 154 -20.64 -3.52 -11.92
C THR A 154 -20.88 -2.01 -11.86
N LEU A 155 -20.49 -1.27 -12.91
CA LEU A 155 -20.68 0.18 -12.98
C LEU A 155 -22.16 0.59 -12.91
N SER A 156 -23.06 -0.22 -13.48
CA SER A 156 -24.51 0.04 -13.46
C SER A 156 -25.17 -0.33 -12.14
N ALA A 157 -24.54 -1.18 -11.32
CA ALA A 157 -25.07 -1.66 -10.05
C ALA A 157 -24.64 -0.79 -8.83
N GLY A 158 -23.81 0.23 -9.06
CA GLY A 158 -23.36 1.17 -8.03
C GLY A 158 -22.52 0.51 -6.93
N SER A 159 -22.54 1.11 -5.74
CA SER A 159 -21.71 0.65 -4.61
C SER A 159 -22.06 -0.78 -4.14
N ALA A 160 -23.33 -1.15 -4.16
CA ALA A 160 -23.78 -2.50 -3.79
C ALA A 160 -23.22 -3.57 -4.76
N GLY A 161 -23.26 -3.29 -6.06
CA GLY A 161 -22.69 -4.19 -7.06
C GLY A 161 -21.17 -4.30 -6.96
N LEU A 162 -20.49 -3.23 -6.56
CA LEU A 162 -19.06 -3.26 -6.34
C LEU A 162 -18.69 -4.10 -5.11
N GLU A 163 -19.45 -3.98 -4.03
CA GLU A 163 -19.30 -4.81 -2.83
C GLU A 163 -19.50 -6.29 -3.12
N GLU A 164 -20.60 -6.63 -3.82
CA GLU A 164 -20.88 -8.00 -4.26
C GLU A 164 -19.76 -8.56 -5.12
N TYR A 165 -19.30 -7.78 -6.11
CA TYR A 165 -18.18 -8.18 -6.98
C TYR A 165 -16.90 -8.47 -6.18
N LYS A 166 -16.49 -7.55 -5.27
CA LYS A 166 -15.28 -7.71 -4.47
C LYS A 166 -15.38 -8.88 -3.51
N THR A 167 -16.58 -9.15 -2.98
CA THR A 167 -16.86 -10.34 -2.16
C THR A 167 -16.70 -11.61 -2.97
N ASN A 168 -17.32 -11.68 -4.16
CA ASN A 168 -17.23 -12.85 -5.06
C ASN A 168 -15.79 -13.11 -5.51
N ALA A 169 -15.01 -12.06 -5.80
CA ALA A 169 -13.58 -12.21 -6.14
C ALA A 169 -12.79 -12.86 -4.99
N ARG A 170 -13.08 -12.53 -3.71
CA ARG A 170 -12.45 -13.20 -2.57
C ARG A 170 -12.89 -14.66 -2.43
N ILE A 171 -14.16 -14.97 -2.71
CA ILE A 171 -14.66 -16.36 -2.75
C ILE A 171 -13.90 -17.15 -3.82
N ASP A 172 -13.70 -16.59 -5.00
CA ASP A 172 -12.95 -17.24 -6.09
C ASP A 172 -11.49 -17.49 -5.68
N ILE A 173 -10.85 -16.53 -5.02
CA ILE A 173 -9.47 -16.67 -4.50
C ILE A 173 -9.39 -17.80 -3.46
N GLU A 174 -10.35 -17.90 -2.54
CA GLU A 174 -10.44 -19.04 -1.60
C GLU A 174 -10.72 -20.35 -2.34
N GLY A 175 -11.57 -20.33 -3.37
CA GLY A 175 -11.84 -21.47 -4.26
C GLY A 175 -10.60 -21.98 -4.98
N ASP A 176 -9.65 -21.11 -5.31
CA ASP A 176 -8.34 -21.45 -5.85
C ASP A 176 -7.38 -22.02 -4.79
N GLY A 177 -7.84 -22.18 -3.55
CA GLY A 177 -7.12 -22.81 -2.44
C GLY A 177 -6.21 -21.86 -1.67
N TYR A 178 -6.36 -20.55 -1.79
CA TYR A 178 -5.67 -19.58 -0.94
C TYR A 178 -6.39 -19.39 0.39
N THR A 179 -5.62 -19.11 1.44
CA THR A 179 -6.16 -18.57 2.70
C THR A 179 -5.93 -17.05 2.70
N ILE A 180 -7.00 -16.27 2.59
CA ILE A 180 -6.89 -14.81 2.64
C ILE A 180 -6.65 -14.39 4.09
N VAL A 181 -5.40 -14.27 4.49
CA VAL A 181 -5.01 -13.90 5.86
C VAL A 181 -5.24 -12.43 6.17
N ALA A 182 -5.20 -11.56 5.16
CA ALA A 182 -5.49 -10.14 5.30
C ALA A 182 -6.17 -9.58 4.05
N ASN A 183 -7.11 -8.65 4.26
CA ASN A 183 -7.74 -7.84 3.22
C ASN A 183 -7.59 -6.36 3.57
N ILE A 184 -7.00 -5.56 2.68
CA ILE A 184 -6.64 -4.16 2.91
C ILE A 184 -7.37 -3.29 1.88
N GLY A 185 -8.06 -2.26 2.36
CA GLY A 185 -8.79 -1.34 1.50
C GLY A 185 -9.14 -0.03 2.18
N ASN A 186 -9.45 0.99 1.40
CA ASN A 186 -9.87 2.29 1.92
C ASN A 186 -11.38 2.49 1.83
N SER A 187 -12.09 1.75 1.00
CA SER A 187 -13.54 1.85 0.84
C SER A 187 -14.28 0.77 1.65
N PRO A 188 -15.51 1.03 2.14
CA PRO A 188 -16.34 -0.01 2.75
C PRO A 188 -16.55 -1.23 1.86
N SER A 189 -16.74 -1.04 0.55
CA SER A 189 -16.93 -2.12 -0.42
C SER A 189 -15.73 -3.07 -0.54
N ASP A 190 -14.52 -2.62 -0.16
CA ASP A 190 -13.32 -3.46 -0.17
C ASP A 190 -13.37 -4.54 0.91
N LEU A 191 -13.99 -4.21 2.05
CA LEU A 191 -13.86 -4.95 3.29
C LEU A 191 -15.14 -5.70 3.69
N ALA A 192 -16.28 -5.33 3.10
CA ALA A 192 -17.56 -5.97 3.36
C ALA A 192 -17.62 -7.41 2.81
N GLY A 193 -18.62 -8.18 3.25
CA GLY A 193 -18.91 -9.54 2.77
C GLY A 193 -18.01 -10.65 3.30
N GLY A 194 -17.03 -10.35 4.15
CA GLY A 194 -16.14 -11.38 4.74
C GLY A 194 -15.09 -11.92 3.77
N HIS A 195 -14.83 -13.24 3.86
CA HIS A 195 -13.84 -13.94 3.05
C HIS A 195 -12.41 -13.39 3.19
N ALA A 196 -12.03 -13.11 4.45
CA ALA A 196 -10.68 -12.83 4.89
C ALA A 196 -10.62 -12.98 6.42
N GLU A 197 -9.50 -13.47 6.94
CA GLU A 197 -9.34 -13.65 8.39
C GLU A 197 -9.32 -12.31 9.14
N LYS A 198 -8.73 -11.28 8.52
CA LYS A 198 -8.67 -9.92 9.09
C LYS A 198 -8.71 -8.85 8.02
N THR A 199 -9.43 -7.78 8.31
CA THR A 199 -9.50 -6.60 7.45
C THR A 199 -8.71 -5.44 8.06
N PHE A 200 -8.12 -4.61 7.19
CA PHE A 200 -7.39 -3.40 7.55
C PHE A 200 -7.94 -2.23 6.74
N LYS A 201 -8.64 -1.34 7.43
CA LYS A 201 -9.29 -0.17 6.83
C LYS A 201 -8.31 1.01 6.78
N LEU A 202 -7.98 1.46 5.59
CA LEU A 202 -7.22 2.70 5.38
C LEU A 202 -8.13 3.94 5.47
N PRO A 203 -7.58 5.13 5.71
CA PRO A 203 -8.36 6.38 5.71
C PRO A 203 -9.06 6.62 4.37
N ASP A 204 -10.33 7.01 4.41
CA ASP A 204 -11.11 7.39 3.23
C ASP A 204 -11.73 8.79 3.33
N TYR A 205 -11.66 9.40 4.51
CA TYR A 205 -12.18 10.74 4.83
C TYR A 205 -13.64 10.92 4.41
N ASN A 206 -14.49 9.99 4.85
CA ASN A 206 -15.92 9.95 4.53
C ASN A 206 -16.19 9.82 3.01
N GLY A 207 -15.49 8.93 2.36
CA GLY A 207 -15.64 8.62 0.95
C GLY A 207 -14.93 9.58 -0.01
N LYS A 208 -14.13 10.53 0.47
CA LYS A 208 -13.38 11.46 -0.41
C LYS A 208 -12.22 10.79 -1.14
N LEU A 209 -11.80 9.63 -0.69
CA LEU A 209 -10.79 8.80 -1.33
C LEU A 209 -11.37 7.51 -1.96
N SER A 210 -12.71 7.41 -2.04
CA SER A 210 -13.39 6.24 -2.61
C SER A 210 -13.73 6.45 -4.07
#